data_4c928935cd161fce6a5607900152a195
#
_entry.id   4c928935cd161fce6a5607900152a195
#
_cell.length_a   1.000
_cell.length_b   1.000
_cell.length_c   1.000
_cell.angle_alpha   90.00
_cell.angle_beta   90.00
_cell.angle_gamma   90.00
#
_symmetry.space_group_name_H-M   'P 1'
#
loop_
_entity.id
_entity.type
_entity.pdbx_description
1 polymer ?
#
loop_
_entity_poly.entity_id
_entity_poly.type
_entity_poly.pdbx_seq_one_letter_code
_entity_poly.pdbx_strand_id
1 'polypeptide(L)'
;MDTTKSVISKKALEKYGTPIIESIAVDAACAGNPGVMEYRGVFTRDKKEIFRMGPFPNGTNNIGEFLALVHALALLKSKNKQNVILYSDSKIAMGWVQKKRCNTKINFDYSNREILELIKRAETWLEKNTYTTIIKKWQTKVWGEIPADFGRK
;
A
#
# COMPACT_ATOMS: atom_id res chain seq x y z
N MET A 1 5.62 -29.42 -14.05
CA MET A 1 4.90 -28.72 -13.00
C MET A 1 5.55 -29.02 -11.65
N ASP A 2 5.81 -27.99 -10.88
CA ASP A 2 6.47 -28.15 -9.58
C ASP A 2 5.44 -28.60 -8.53
N THR A 3 5.49 -29.89 -8.15
CA THR A 3 4.56 -30.47 -7.18
C THR A 3 4.76 -29.90 -5.77
N THR A 4 6.00 -29.54 -5.42
CA THR A 4 6.32 -28.93 -4.11
C THR A 4 5.63 -27.57 -3.96
N LYS A 5 5.69 -26.75 -5.01
CA LYS A 5 5.01 -25.45 -5.04
C LYS A 5 3.51 -25.61 -4.93
N SER A 6 2.93 -26.59 -5.61
CA SER A 6 1.50 -26.89 -5.56
C SER A 6 1.06 -27.28 -4.14
N VAL A 7 1.84 -28.12 -3.45
CA VAL A 7 1.55 -28.56 -2.07
C VAL A 7 1.62 -27.39 -1.09
N ILE A 8 2.65 -26.53 -1.21
CA ILE A 8 2.82 -25.35 -0.38
C ILE A 8 1.63 -24.39 -0.60
N SER A 9 1.23 -24.17 -1.86
CA SER A 9 0.10 -23.30 -2.20
C SER A 9 -1.20 -23.82 -1.62
N LYS A 10 -1.42 -25.15 -1.62
CA LYS A 10 -2.60 -25.76 -1.02
C LYS A 10 -2.68 -25.49 0.48
N LYS A 11 -1.60 -25.75 1.21
CA LYS A 11 -1.55 -25.49 2.65
C LYS A 11 -1.75 -24.01 2.97
N ALA A 12 -1.14 -23.14 2.19
CA ALA A 12 -1.26 -21.71 2.35
C ALA A 12 -2.69 -21.23 2.06
N LEU A 13 -3.34 -21.79 1.01
CA LEU A 13 -4.74 -21.49 0.71
C LEU A 13 -5.67 -21.94 1.84
N GLU A 14 -5.38 -23.08 2.46
CA GLU A 14 -6.15 -23.55 3.63
C GLU A 14 -6.02 -22.56 4.79
N LYS A 15 -4.83 -21.99 4.99
CA LYS A 15 -4.58 -21.05 6.08
C LYS A 15 -5.15 -19.66 5.79
N TYR A 16 -4.96 -19.13 4.58
CA TYR A 16 -5.29 -17.75 4.24
C TYR A 16 -6.56 -17.59 3.40
N GLY A 17 -7.03 -18.67 2.77
CA GLY A 17 -8.18 -18.63 1.89
C GLY A 17 -7.88 -17.86 0.62
N THR A 18 -8.92 -17.29 0.03
CA THR A 18 -8.83 -16.43 -1.15
C THR A 18 -8.93 -14.97 -0.73
N PRO A 19 -8.41 -14.03 -1.54
CA PRO A 19 -8.55 -12.62 -1.21
C PRO A 19 -10.01 -12.17 -1.23
N ILE A 20 -10.32 -11.17 -0.42
CA ILE A 20 -11.63 -10.53 -0.42
C ILE A 20 -11.71 -9.66 -1.67
N ILE A 21 -12.65 -9.99 -2.57
CA ILE A 21 -12.77 -9.31 -3.87
C ILE A 21 -13.29 -7.89 -3.73
N GLU A 22 -14.27 -7.69 -2.83
CA GLU A 22 -14.81 -6.36 -2.54
C GLU A 22 -13.86 -5.62 -1.61
N SER A 23 -12.73 -5.16 -2.16
CA SER A 23 -11.65 -4.52 -1.41
C SER A 23 -10.88 -3.58 -2.32
N ILE A 24 -10.01 -2.81 -1.70
CA ILE A 24 -9.04 -1.95 -2.38
C ILE A 24 -7.65 -2.51 -2.06
N ALA A 25 -6.78 -2.52 -3.06
CA ALA A 25 -5.38 -2.86 -2.89
C ALA A 25 -4.52 -1.65 -3.25
N VAL A 26 -3.48 -1.41 -2.49
CA VAL A 26 -2.54 -0.31 -2.75
C VAL A 26 -1.13 -0.85 -2.93
N ASP A 27 -0.31 -0.13 -3.68
CA ASP A 27 1.08 -0.48 -3.90
C ASP A 27 1.86 0.76 -4.33
N ALA A 28 3.18 0.64 -4.31
CA ALA A 28 4.09 1.69 -4.75
C ALA A 28 5.14 1.10 -5.68
N ALA A 29 5.76 1.97 -6.45
CA ALA A 29 6.93 1.61 -7.26
C ALA A 29 8.00 2.68 -7.06
N CYS A 30 9.25 2.25 -6.99
CA CYS A 30 10.36 3.16 -6.83
C CYS A 30 11.54 2.66 -7.66
N ALA A 31 12.08 3.54 -8.52
CA ALA A 31 13.23 3.23 -9.36
C ALA A 31 14.51 3.59 -8.61
N GLY A 32 14.88 2.77 -7.63
CA GLY A 32 16.03 3.01 -6.76
C GLY A 32 15.62 3.29 -5.32
N ASN A 33 16.60 3.46 -4.44
CA ASN A 33 16.35 3.67 -3.01
C ASN A 33 17.41 4.61 -2.43
N PRO A 34 17.26 5.95 -2.56
CA PRO A 34 16.08 6.64 -3.11
C PRO A 34 16.03 6.68 -4.63
N GLY A 35 14.85 6.96 -5.16
CA GLY A 35 14.64 7.08 -6.61
C GLY A 35 13.27 7.67 -6.91
N VAL A 36 12.89 7.60 -8.18
CA VAL A 36 11.57 8.07 -8.63
C VAL A 36 10.49 7.17 -8.06
N MET A 37 9.58 7.76 -7.29
CA MET A 37 8.55 7.06 -6.51
C MET A 37 7.16 7.42 -7.03
N GLU A 38 6.29 6.42 -7.12
CA GLU A 38 4.86 6.64 -7.33
C GLU A 38 4.06 5.60 -6.55
N TYR A 39 2.77 5.90 -6.32
CA TYR A 39 1.89 4.96 -5.64
C TYR A 39 0.49 5.01 -6.23
N ARG A 40 -0.28 3.96 -6.00
CA ARG A 40 -1.67 3.89 -6.49
C ARG A 40 -2.53 2.96 -5.64
N GLY A 41 -3.83 3.12 -5.81
CA GLY A 41 -4.83 2.20 -5.29
C GLY A 41 -5.75 1.74 -6.41
N VAL A 42 -6.15 0.48 -6.36
CA VAL A 42 -7.04 -0.13 -7.36
C VAL A 42 -8.12 -0.95 -6.67
N PHE A 43 -9.22 -1.20 -7.36
CA PHE A 43 -10.17 -2.21 -6.92
C PHE A 43 -9.57 -3.60 -7.14
N THR A 44 -9.63 -4.44 -6.12
CA THR A 44 -9.10 -5.81 -6.20
C THR A 44 -9.79 -6.61 -7.30
N ARG A 45 -11.10 -6.43 -7.45
CA ARG A 45 -11.93 -7.17 -8.39
C ARG A 45 -11.44 -7.10 -9.83
N ASP A 46 -11.14 -5.93 -10.32
CA ASP A 46 -10.88 -5.70 -11.76
C ASP A 46 -9.61 -4.89 -12.03
N LYS A 47 -8.86 -4.55 -11.00
CA LYS A 47 -7.63 -3.74 -11.08
C LYS A 47 -7.87 -2.32 -11.59
N LYS A 48 -9.12 -1.85 -11.58
CA LYS A 48 -9.43 -0.50 -12.00
C LYS A 48 -8.79 0.49 -11.02
N GLU A 49 -8.01 1.42 -11.56
CA GLU A 49 -7.29 2.41 -10.76
C GLU A 49 -8.24 3.43 -10.15
N ILE A 50 -8.14 3.64 -8.85
CA ILE A 50 -8.97 4.57 -8.09
C ILE A 50 -8.22 5.88 -7.88
N PHE A 51 -6.92 5.79 -7.59
CA PHE A 51 -6.03 6.94 -7.48
C PHE A 51 -4.62 6.55 -7.86
N ARG A 52 -3.86 7.54 -8.30
CA ARG A 52 -2.44 7.40 -8.63
C ARG A 52 -1.75 8.73 -8.34
N MET A 53 -0.60 8.68 -7.69
CA MET A 53 0.18 9.86 -7.34
C MET A 53 1.62 9.68 -7.74
N GLY A 54 2.22 10.75 -8.22
CA GLY A 54 3.59 10.75 -8.70
C GLY A 54 3.67 10.86 -10.22
N PRO A 55 4.87 10.70 -10.79
CA PRO A 55 6.13 10.37 -10.11
C PRO A 55 6.70 11.52 -9.29
N PHE A 56 7.41 11.16 -8.21
CA PHE A 56 8.11 12.11 -7.34
C PHE A 56 9.58 11.72 -7.26
N PRO A 57 10.52 12.68 -7.38
CA PRO A 57 11.94 12.34 -7.31
C PRO A 57 12.39 12.02 -5.89
N ASN A 58 13.40 11.17 -5.78
CA ASN A 58 14.11 10.87 -4.53
C ASN A 58 13.23 10.43 -3.36
N GLY A 59 12.26 9.54 -3.64
CA GLY A 59 11.48 8.86 -2.63
C GLY A 59 11.99 7.44 -2.40
N THR A 60 11.21 6.67 -1.66
CA THR A 60 11.48 5.24 -1.43
C THR A 60 10.19 4.45 -1.59
N ASN A 61 10.35 3.15 -1.80
CA ASN A 61 9.19 2.26 -1.90
C ASN A 61 8.34 2.30 -0.61
N ASN A 62 9.00 2.25 0.54
CA ASN A 62 8.28 2.26 1.83
C ASN A 62 7.49 3.55 2.05
N ILE A 63 8.03 4.70 1.65
CA ILE A 63 7.29 5.95 1.72
C ILE A 63 6.05 5.89 0.83
N GLY A 64 6.20 5.42 -0.41
CA GLY A 64 5.09 5.28 -1.34
C GLY A 64 3.99 4.38 -0.80
N GLU A 65 4.38 3.24 -0.23
CA GLU A 65 3.44 2.31 0.39
C GLU A 65 2.68 2.96 1.56
N PHE A 66 3.39 3.71 2.40
CA PHE A 66 2.79 4.44 3.51
C PHE A 66 1.77 5.47 3.03
N LEU A 67 2.16 6.29 2.06
CA LEU A 67 1.29 7.32 1.51
C LEU A 67 0.07 6.72 0.83
N ALA A 68 0.23 5.60 0.12
CA ALA A 68 -0.87 4.89 -0.53
C ALA A 68 -1.91 4.42 0.49
N LEU A 69 -1.44 3.86 1.62
CA LEU A 69 -2.34 3.41 2.69
C LEU A 69 -3.13 4.57 3.27
N VAL A 70 -2.48 5.66 3.61
CA VAL A 70 -3.17 6.81 4.22
C VAL A 70 -4.14 7.45 3.23
N HIS A 71 -3.74 7.54 1.96
CA HIS A 71 -4.61 8.05 0.90
C HIS A 71 -5.91 7.22 0.81
N ALA A 72 -5.77 5.89 0.83
CA ALA A 72 -6.93 5.00 0.77
C ALA A 72 -7.80 5.11 2.02
N LEU A 73 -7.19 5.20 3.21
CA LEU A 73 -7.94 5.38 4.46
C LEU A 73 -8.77 6.67 4.44
N ALA A 74 -8.16 7.77 4.01
CA ALA A 74 -8.84 9.06 3.92
C ALA A 74 -9.97 9.02 2.90
N LEU A 75 -9.73 8.41 1.74
CA LEU A 75 -10.73 8.26 0.69
C LEU A 75 -11.94 7.46 1.17
N LEU A 76 -11.70 6.31 1.80
CA LEU A 76 -12.77 5.45 2.29
C LEU A 76 -13.60 6.14 3.38
N LYS A 77 -12.93 6.87 4.27
CA LYS A 77 -13.63 7.63 5.30
C LYS A 77 -14.48 8.75 4.69
N SER A 78 -13.95 9.49 3.71
CA SER A 78 -14.67 10.58 3.06
C SER A 78 -15.89 10.11 2.30
N LYS A 79 -15.87 8.89 1.77
CA LYS A 79 -16.97 8.30 1.02
C LYS A 79 -17.90 7.44 1.88
N ASN A 80 -17.66 7.41 3.18
CA ASN A 80 -18.45 6.63 4.14
C ASN A 80 -18.45 5.13 3.81
N LYS A 81 -17.27 4.60 3.41
CA LYS A 81 -17.07 3.21 2.99
C LYS A 81 -15.99 2.51 3.80
N GLN A 82 -15.91 2.79 5.09
CA GLN A 82 -14.88 2.20 5.95
C GLN A 82 -15.07 0.69 6.19
N ASN A 83 -16.18 0.11 5.74
CA ASN A 83 -16.41 -1.33 5.76
C ASN A 83 -15.65 -2.08 4.66
N VAL A 84 -15.07 -1.36 3.69
CA VAL A 84 -14.28 -1.96 2.60
C VAL A 84 -12.89 -2.31 3.13
N ILE A 85 -12.44 -3.53 2.85
CA ILE A 85 -11.10 -4.00 3.26
C ILE A 85 -10.04 -3.32 2.41
N LEU A 86 -8.92 -3.00 3.06
CA LEU A 86 -7.76 -2.37 2.41
C LEU A 86 -6.57 -3.33 2.49
N TYR A 87 -6.04 -3.73 1.34
CA TYR A 87 -4.88 -4.62 1.26
C TYR A 87 -3.59 -3.86 0.98
N SER A 88 -2.54 -4.27 1.67
CA SER A 88 -1.16 -3.85 1.40
C SER A 88 -0.25 -5.07 1.49
N ASP A 89 0.80 -5.12 0.69
CA ASP A 89 1.84 -6.15 0.83
C ASP A 89 3.04 -5.67 1.65
N SER A 90 3.01 -4.45 2.15
CA SER A 90 4.10 -3.84 2.91
C SER A 90 3.83 -3.88 4.42
N LYS A 91 4.47 -4.83 5.09
CA LYS A 91 4.39 -4.94 6.54
C LYS A 91 4.95 -3.70 7.24
N ILE A 92 6.03 -3.15 6.67
CA ILE A 92 6.68 -1.95 7.21
C ILE A 92 5.72 -0.75 7.15
N ALA A 93 5.11 -0.51 6.00
CA ALA A 93 4.18 0.61 5.84
C ALA A 93 2.94 0.45 6.74
N MET A 94 2.42 -0.77 6.86
CA MET A 94 1.31 -1.06 7.77
C MET A 94 1.69 -0.71 9.22
N GLY A 95 2.90 -1.03 9.63
CA GLY A 95 3.41 -0.67 10.95
C GLY A 95 3.53 0.83 11.15
N TRP A 96 3.98 1.55 10.13
CA TRP A 96 4.07 3.01 10.19
C TRP A 96 2.69 3.67 10.32
N VAL A 97 1.70 3.15 9.60
CA VAL A 97 0.31 3.64 9.73
C VAL A 97 -0.20 3.43 11.15
N GLN A 98 0.05 2.26 11.71
CA GLN A 98 -0.39 1.94 13.07
C GLN A 98 0.25 2.88 14.10
N LYS A 99 1.53 3.21 13.90
CA LYS A 99 2.27 4.14 14.76
C LYS A 99 2.03 5.60 14.41
N LYS A 100 1.31 5.87 13.33
CA LYS A 100 1.00 7.21 12.83
C LYS A 100 2.26 8.00 12.46
N ARG A 101 3.28 7.31 11.96
CA ARG A 101 4.59 7.91 11.70
C ARG A 101 5.28 7.23 10.54
N CYS A 102 5.72 8.02 9.57
CA CYS A 102 6.57 7.56 8.47
C CYS A 102 8.03 7.55 8.95
N ASN A 103 8.50 6.41 9.42
CA ASN A 103 9.82 6.31 10.04
C ASN A 103 10.93 6.12 8.99
N THR A 104 10.95 6.99 7.98
CA THR A 104 11.97 6.95 6.94
C THR A 104 13.29 7.54 7.43
N LYS A 105 14.37 7.05 6.85
CA LYS A 105 15.74 7.51 7.15
C LYS A 105 16.36 8.33 6.05
N ILE A 106 15.64 8.60 4.95
CA ILE A 106 16.21 9.38 3.85
C ILE A 106 16.36 10.85 4.23
N ASN A 107 17.28 11.51 3.54
CA ASN A 107 17.47 12.95 3.69
C ASN A 107 16.46 13.69 2.80
N PHE A 108 15.91 14.78 3.32
CA PHE A 108 15.01 15.63 2.54
C PHE A 108 15.74 16.91 2.17
N ASP A 109 15.62 17.28 0.89
CA ASP A 109 16.17 18.51 0.35
C ASP A 109 15.15 19.12 -0.62
N TYR A 110 15.58 20.05 -1.45
CA TYR A 110 14.68 20.69 -2.41
C TYR A 110 14.06 19.69 -3.39
N SER A 111 14.80 18.65 -3.77
CA SER A 111 14.34 17.69 -4.79
C SER A 111 13.17 16.83 -4.34
N ASN A 112 13.05 16.54 -3.05
CA ASN A 112 11.98 15.69 -2.51
C ASN A 112 11.11 16.40 -1.47
N ARG A 113 11.09 17.74 -1.52
CA ARG A 113 10.28 18.54 -0.60
C ARG A 113 8.79 18.21 -0.70
N GLU A 114 8.29 17.93 -1.90
CA GLU A 114 6.88 17.56 -2.11
C GLU A 114 6.53 16.26 -1.38
N ILE A 115 7.44 15.29 -1.41
CA ILE A 115 7.24 14.02 -0.65
C ILE A 115 7.16 14.32 0.85
N LEU A 116 8.04 15.18 1.36
CA LEU A 116 8.02 15.55 2.77
C LEU A 116 6.70 16.20 3.17
N GLU A 117 6.18 17.07 2.32
CA GLU A 117 4.87 17.70 2.56
C GLU A 117 3.74 16.67 2.58
N LEU A 118 3.77 15.69 1.69
CA LEU A 118 2.80 14.61 1.66
C LEU A 118 2.88 13.74 2.93
N ILE A 119 4.10 13.44 3.38
CA ILE A 119 4.31 12.70 4.63
C ILE A 119 3.70 13.45 5.81
N LYS A 120 3.97 14.74 5.92
CA LYS A 120 3.44 15.56 7.01
C LYS A 120 1.91 15.60 6.99
N ARG A 121 1.32 15.74 5.82
CA ARG A 121 -0.14 15.72 5.67
C ARG A 121 -0.72 14.37 6.07
N ALA A 122 -0.08 13.28 5.68
CA ALA A 122 -0.50 11.93 6.02
C ALA A 122 -0.43 11.69 7.53
N GLU A 123 0.67 12.06 8.16
CA GLU A 123 0.84 11.94 9.62
C GLU A 123 -0.19 12.78 10.37
N THR A 124 -0.44 14.00 9.90
CA THR A 124 -1.47 14.87 10.48
C THR A 124 -2.85 14.25 10.37
N TRP A 125 -3.17 13.67 9.21
CA TRP A 125 -4.46 13.00 9.02
C TRP A 125 -4.63 11.84 10.01
N LEU A 126 -3.61 11.01 10.16
CA LEU A 126 -3.64 9.88 11.10
C LEU A 126 -3.80 10.35 12.55
N GLU A 127 -3.19 11.47 12.90
CA GLU A 127 -3.27 12.04 14.25
C GLU A 127 -4.66 12.61 14.53
N LYS A 128 -5.26 13.29 13.56
CA LYS A 128 -6.52 14.01 13.74
C LYS A 128 -7.77 13.19 13.43
N ASN A 129 -7.62 12.01 12.83
CA ASN A 129 -8.75 11.19 12.41
C ASN A 129 -8.68 9.81 13.01
N THR A 130 -9.84 9.28 13.38
CA THR A 130 -9.99 7.86 13.67
C THR A 130 -10.56 7.17 12.42
N TYR A 131 -10.32 5.89 12.28
CA TYR A 131 -10.88 5.12 11.18
C TYR A 131 -11.20 3.70 11.65
N THR A 132 -12.18 3.08 10.99
CA THR A 132 -12.60 1.70 11.28
C THR A 132 -12.22 0.74 10.15
N THR A 133 -11.64 1.25 9.06
CA THR A 133 -11.15 0.42 7.94
C THR A 133 -10.19 -0.64 8.45
N ILE A 134 -10.40 -1.88 8.03
CA ILE A 134 -9.50 -3.00 8.35
C ILE A 134 -8.44 -3.09 7.27
N ILE A 135 -7.18 -2.99 7.67
CA ILE A 135 -6.03 -3.18 6.78
C ILE A 135 -5.56 -4.61 6.92
N LYS A 136 -5.45 -5.31 5.79
CA LYS A 136 -4.99 -6.70 5.77
C LYS A 136 -3.76 -6.84 4.91
N LYS A 137 -2.88 -7.75 5.32
CA LYS A 137 -1.68 -8.09 4.56
C LYS A 137 -2.08 -8.91 3.34
N TRP A 138 -1.65 -8.48 2.15
CA TRP A 138 -1.78 -9.27 0.93
C TRP A 138 -0.80 -10.44 0.97
N GLN A 139 -1.28 -11.64 0.73
CA GLN A 139 -0.47 -12.85 0.81
C GLN A 139 0.14 -13.18 -0.54
N THR A 140 1.18 -12.44 -0.91
CA THR A 140 1.82 -12.54 -2.23
C THR A 140 2.24 -13.96 -2.58
N LYS A 141 2.77 -14.71 -1.62
CA LYS A 141 3.22 -16.09 -1.83
C LYS A 141 2.09 -17.05 -2.19
N VAL A 142 0.87 -16.72 -1.82
CA VAL A 142 -0.31 -17.55 -2.03
C VAL A 142 -1.15 -17.04 -3.20
N TRP A 143 -1.34 -15.74 -3.27
CA TRP A 143 -2.28 -15.10 -4.21
C TRP A 143 -1.61 -14.48 -5.42
N GLY A 144 -0.27 -14.49 -5.48
CA GLY A 144 0.49 -13.80 -6.51
C GLY A 144 0.64 -12.32 -6.21
N GLU A 145 1.03 -11.54 -7.22
CA GLU A 145 1.27 -10.11 -7.03
C GLU A 145 -0.03 -9.39 -6.64
N ILE A 146 0.12 -8.38 -5.80
CA ILE A 146 -1.00 -7.53 -5.38
C ILE A 146 -1.61 -6.86 -6.62
N PRO A 147 -2.95 -6.70 -6.68
CA PRO A 147 -3.59 -6.10 -7.86
C PRO A 147 -3.08 -4.72 -8.25
N ALA A 148 -2.57 -3.95 -7.29
CA ALA A 148 -2.02 -2.62 -7.54
C ALA A 148 -0.57 -2.64 -8.04
N ASP A 149 0.06 -3.81 -8.22
CA ASP A 149 1.44 -3.94 -8.68
C ASP A 149 1.64 -3.22 -10.02
N PHE A 150 2.76 -2.49 -10.13
CA PHE A 150 3.03 -1.67 -11.32
C PHE A 150 3.58 -2.48 -12.50
N GLY A 151 3.94 -3.75 -12.28
CA GLY A 151 4.46 -4.61 -13.35
C GLY A 151 5.84 -4.25 -13.84
N ARG A 152 6.65 -3.58 -13.05
CA ARG A 152 7.99 -3.10 -13.42
C ARG A 152 9.09 -3.95 -12.78
N LYS A 153 9.13 -5.19 -13.17
CA LYS A 153 10.14 -6.12 -12.64
C LYS A 153 11.04 -6.64 -13.73
#